data_4cf81344459e9ffb4ec65d58f90f01df
#
_entry.id   4cf81344459e9ffb4ec65d58f90f01df
#
_cell.length_a   1.000
_cell.length_b   1.000
_cell.length_c   1.000
_cell.angle_alpha   90.00
_cell.angle_beta   90.00
_cell.angle_gamma   90.00
#
_symmetry.space_group_name_H-M   'P 1'
#
loop_
_entity.id
_entity.type
_entity.pdbx_description
1 polymer ?
#
loop_
_entity_poly.entity_id
_entity_poly.type
_entity_poly.pdbx_seq_one_letter_code
_entity_poly.pdbx_strand_id
1 'polypeptide(L)'
;EELATSEALKNDFISSVSHELRTPLTAIKGWAETLMDDSVDRETTKKGIGVIIKESDRLSGMVEELLDFSRLQSGRLKLSLTKIDLVAELSDAVLMFTERARQEGIALNYDEPMDILPIMGDSNRLRQVFVNILDNALKYSDAGDSVTVTVQHSENNAIIQIRDTGIGIASEDLPKVKTRFYKANATRRGSGIGLAVADEIVSMHGGNLSLDSQEGEGTTVTISLPLAC
;
A
#
# COMPACT_ATOMS: atom_id res chain seq x y z
N GLU A 1 26.33 13.89 12.15
CA GLU A 1 25.84 12.47 11.97
C GLU A 1 24.45 12.43 11.34
N GLU A 2 23.44 13.19 11.82
CA GLU A 2 22.08 13.21 11.25
C GLU A 2 22.01 13.66 9.78
N LEU A 3 22.79 14.63 9.36
CA LEU A 3 22.85 15.09 7.97
C LEU A 3 23.43 14.02 7.04
N ALA A 4 24.46 13.30 7.45
CA ALA A 4 25.08 12.23 6.66
C ALA A 4 24.14 11.01 6.52
N THR A 5 23.38 10.66 7.57
CA THR A 5 22.34 9.63 7.50
C THR A 5 21.19 10.03 6.60
N SER A 6 20.76 11.28 6.60
CA SER A 6 19.71 11.80 5.71
C SER A 6 20.12 11.79 4.23
N GLU A 7 21.39 12.16 3.91
CA GLU A 7 21.90 12.09 2.54
C GLU A 7 22.07 10.66 2.04
N ALA A 8 22.53 9.74 2.88
CA ALA A 8 22.63 8.32 2.55
C ALA A 8 21.25 7.73 2.22
N LEU A 9 20.25 7.95 3.08
CA LEU A 9 18.86 7.52 2.85
C LEU A 9 18.26 8.09 1.57
N LYS A 10 18.56 9.36 1.25
CA LYS A 10 18.12 10.00 0.01
C LYS A 10 18.76 9.35 -1.23
N ASN A 11 20.05 9.03 -1.17
CA ASN A 11 20.76 8.39 -2.27
C ASN A 11 20.29 6.95 -2.49
N ASP A 12 20.07 6.19 -1.42
CA ASP A 12 19.50 4.85 -1.47
C ASP A 12 18.10 4.86 -2.05
N PHE A 13 17.29 5.87 -1.71
CA PHE A 13 15.99 6.08 -2.31
C PHE A 13 16.04 6.30 -3.81
N ILE A 14 16.86 7.25 -4.28
CA ILE A 14 17.00 7.55 -5.71
C ILE A 14 17.46 6.29 -6.47
N SER A 15 18.38 5.52 -5.89
CA SER A 15 18.84 4.26 -6.46
C SER A 15 17.72 3.22 -6.51
N SER A 16 16.97 3.03 -5.42
CA SER A 16 15.85 2.10 -5.32
C SER A 16 14.73 2.45 -6.30
N VAL A 17 14.31 3.71 -6.35
CA VAL A 17 13.28 4.20 -7.29
C VAL A 17 13.73 3.98 -8.74
N SER A 18 14.98 4.32 -9.05
CA SER A 18 15.54 4.11 -10.40
C SER A 18 15.51 2.65 -10.81
N HIS A 19 15.80 1.75 -9.87
CA HIS A 19 15.76 0.31 -10.11
C HIS A 19 14.33 -0.20 -10.30
N GLU A 20 13.39 0.27 -9.47
CA GLU A 20 11.99 -0.12 -9.55
C GLU A 20 11.26 0.43 -10.77
N LEU A 21 11.66 1.60 -11.29
CA LEU A 21 11.16 2.13 -12.56
C LEU A 21 11.76 1.39 -13.76
N ARG A 22 13.02 0.97 -13.69
CA ARG A 22 13.71 0.30 -14.81
C ARG A 22 13.10 -1.07 -15.13
N THR A 23 12.72 -1.83 -14.12
CA THR A 23 12.20 -3.19 -14.29
C THR A 23 10.93 -3.22 -15.16
N PRO A 24 9.84 -2.47 -14.84
CA PRO A 24 8.65 -2.43 -15.68
C PRO A 24 8.92 -1.83 -17.07
N LEU A 25 9.78 -0.80 -17.18
CA LEU A 25 10.17 -0.25 -18.46
C LEU A 25 10.87 -1.28 -19.36
N THR A 26 11.74 -2.12 -18.78
CA THR A 26 12.40 -3.20 -19.52
C THR A 26 11.39 -4.24 -20.00
N ALA A 27 10.41 -4.60 -19.18
CA ALA A 27 9.37 -5.54 -19.56
C ALA A 27 8.47 -4.98 -20.67
N ILE A 28 8.04 -3.72 -20.55
CA ILE A 28 7.25 -3.02 -21.57
C ILE A 28 8.02 -3.01 -22.90
N LYS A 29 9.28 -2.58 -22.86
CA LYS A 29 10.13 -2.50 -24.06
C LYS A 29 10.32 -3.89 -24.68
N GLY A 30 10.66 -4.90 -23.91
CA GLY A 30 10.88 -6.26 -24.43
C GLY A 30 9.63 -6.86 -25.08
N TRP A 31 8.46 -6.66 -24.48
CA TRP A 31 7.21 -7.10 -25.10
C TRP A 31 6.84 -6.28 -26.35
N ALA A 32 7.06 -4.97 -26.33
CA ALA A 32 6.83 -4.14 -27.51
C ALA A 32 7.74 -4.59 -28.68
N GLU A 33 9.04 -4.86 -28.43
CA GLU A 33 9.96 -5.39 -29.44
C GLU A 33 9.53 -6.77 -29.96
N THR A 34 9.07 -7.66 -29.07
CA THR A 34 8.53 -8.98 -29.46
C THR A 34 7.31 -8.85 -30.35
N LEU A 35 6.40 -7.91 -30.03
CA LEU A 35 5.16 -7.69 -30.79
C LEU A 35 5.37 -6.99 -32.15
N MET A 36 6.55 -6.49 -32.44
CA MET A 36 6.91 -5.96 -33.76
C MET A 36 7.21 -7.05 -34.79
N ASP A 37 7.35 -8.30 -34.35
CA ASP A 37 7.56 -9.45 -35.24
C ASP A 37 6.20 -9.94 -35.79
N ASP A 38 6.00 -9.87 -37.09
CA ASP A 38 4.76 -10.28 -37.78
C ASP A 38 4.45 -11.77 -37.64
N SER A 39 5.39 -12.59 -37.18
CA SER A 39 5.22 -14.04 -36.96
C SER A 39 4.57 -14.38 -35.60
N VAL A 40 4.36 -13.39 -34.75
CA VAL A 40 3.80 -13.62 -33.39
C VAL A 40 2.33 -14.02 -33.48
N ASP A 41 1.98 -15.14 -32.84
CA ASP A 41 0.60 -15.62 -32.81
C ASP A 41 -0.31 -14.72 -31.95
N ARG A 42 -1.63 -14.86 -32.15
CA ARG A 42 -2.64 -14.03 -31.49
C ARG A 42 -2.66 -14.19 -29.95
N GLU A 43 -2.32 -15.38 -29.44
CA GLU A 43 -2.30 -15.64 -27.99
C GLU A 43 -1.13 -14.92 -27.34
N THR A 44 0.06 -15.04 -27.91
CA THR A 44 1.27 -14.31 -27.50
C THR A 44 1.08 -12.82 -27.58
N THR A 45 0.41 -12.32 -28.66
CA THR A 45 0.05 -10.90 -28.81
C THR A 45 -0.81 -10.42 -27.67
N LYS A 46 -1.88 -11.15 -27.33
CA LYS A 46 -2.79 -10.79 -26.23
C LYS A 46 -2.07 -10.80 -24.88
N LYS A 47 -1.20 -11.79 -24.65
CA LYS A 47 -0.39 -11.88 -23.44
C LYS A 47 0.58 -10.70 -23.32
N GLY A 48 1.28 -10.36 -24.40
CA GLY A 48 2.25 -9.24 -24.41
C GLY A 48 1.59 -7.89 -24.16
N ILE A 49 0.45 -7.63 -24.80
CA ILE A 49 -0.35 -6.41 -24.56
C ILE A 49 -0.81 -6.36 -23.08
N GLY A 50 -1.27 -7.49 -22.52
CA GLY A 50 -1.67 -7.57 -21.12
C GLY A 50 -0.53 -7.22 -20.14
N VAL A 51 0.69 -7.68 -20.44
CA VAL A 51 1.88 -7.33 -19.63
C VAL A 51 2.21 -5.84 -19.77
N ILE A 52 2.18 -5.29 -20.98
CA ILE A 52 2.44 -3.86 -21.22
C ILE A 52 1.46 -2.99 -20.42
N ILE A 53 0.17 -3.31 -20.47
CA ILE A 53 -0.86 -2.58 -19.72
C ILE A 53 -0.56 -2.65 -18.22
N LYS A 54 -0.38 -3.86 -17.68
CA LYS A 54 -0.11 -4.08 -16.25
C LYS A 54 1.12 -3.32 -15.75
N GLU A 55 2.21 -3.33 -16.51
CA GLU A 55 3.43 -2.63 -16.10
C GLU A 55 3.32 -1.10 -16.28
N SER A 56 2.51 -0.63 -17.23
CA SER A 56 2.18 0.80 -17.38
C SER A 56 1.35 1.33 -16.22
N ASP A 57 0.33 0.58 -15.80
CA ASP A 57 -0.49 0.93 -14.62
C ASP A 57 0.36 0.96 -13.35
N ARG A 58 1.28 0.01 -13.23
CA ARG A 58 2.24 -0.04 -12.13
C ARG A 58 3.15 1.19 -12.10
N LEU A 59 3.69 1.60 -13.24
CA LEU A 59 4.52 2.81 -13.35
C LEU A 59 3.73 4.06 -12.97
N SER A 60 2.48 4.16 -13.42
CA SER A 60 1.59 5.27 -13.06
C SER A 60 1.39 5.35 -11.55
N GLY A 61 1.10 4.23 -10.90
CA GLY A 61 0.98 4.16 -9.43
C GLY A 61 2.27 4.61 -8.71
N MET A 62 3.44 4.18 -9.18
CA MET A 62 4.72 4.60 -8.59
C MET A 62 4.97 6.11 -8.74
N VAL A 63 4.61 6.70 -9.87
CA VAL A 63 4.73 8.16 -10.09
C VAL A 63 3.81 8.91 -9.13
N GLU A 64 2.57 8.46 -8.95
CA GLU A 64 1.63 9.06 -7.99
C GLU A 64 2.15 8.98 -6.54
N GLU A 65 2.69 7.82 -6.12
CA GLU A 65 3.32 7.69 -4.80
C GLU A 65 4.47 8.68 -4.60
N LEU A 66 5.32 8.87 -5.61
CA LEU A 66 6.43 9.82 -5.57
C LEU A 66 5.96 11.26 -5.49
N LEU A 67 4.92 11.62 -6.25
CA LEU A 67 4.32 12.95 -6.23
C LEU A 67 3.67 13.25 -4.87
N ASP A 68 2.92 12.30 -4.33
CA ASP A 68 2.32 12.43 -3.00
C ASP A 68 3.39 12.57 -1.92
N PHE A 69 4.44 11.76 -1.99
CA PHE A 69 5.59 11.89 -1.12
C PHE A 69 6.24 13.29 -1.21
N SER A 70 6.45 13.81 -2.41
CA SER A 70 7.00 15.17 -2.62
C SER A 70 6.11 16.25 -2.02
N ARG A 71 4.78 16.11 -2.16
CA ARG A 71 3.79 17.04 -1.57
C ARG A 71 3.80 16.99 -0.05
N LEU A 72 3.91 15.79 0.53
CA LEU A 72 4.05 15.60 1.98
C LEU A 72 5.33 16.25 2.52
N GLN A 73 6.48 16.00 1.87
CA GLN A 73 7.76 16.62 2.28
C GLN A 73 7.73 18.14 2.28
N SER A 74 7.06 18.72 1.31
CA SER A 74 6.98 20.18 1.16
C SER A 74 5.88 20.83 2.05
N GLY A 75 5.16 20.07 2.86
CA GLY A 75 4.01 20.56 3.65
C GLY A 75 2.86 21.07 2.76
N ARG A 76 2.84 20.71 1.49
CA ARG A 76 1.84 21.17 0.50
C ARG A 76 0.63 20.26 0.40
N LEU A 77 0.67 19.07 1.00
CA LEU A 77 -0.49 18.22 1.04
C LEU A 77 -1.56 18.86 1.91
N LYS A 78 -2.72 19.15 1.33
CA LYS A 78 -3.90 19.64 2.02
C LYS A 78 -5.00 18.60 1.93
N LEU A 79 -5.68 18.34 3.04
CA LEU A 79 -6.84 17.48 3.07
C LEU A 79 -8.10 18.23 2.67
N SER A 80 -8.95 17.59 1.87
CA SER A 80 -10.30 18.05 1.58
C SER A 80 -11.27 17.32 2.50
N LEU A 81 -11.37 17.78 3.74
CA LEU A 81 -12.19 17.14 4.78
C LEU A 81 -13.67 17.33 4.51
N THR A 82 -14.39 16.22 4.40
CA THR A 82 -15.85 16.16 4.33
C THR A 82 -16.37 15.09 5.29
N LYS A 83 -17.66 15.13 5.62
CA LYS A 83 -18.27 14.06 6.42
C LYS A 83 -18.46 12.83 5.51
N ILE A 84 -17.78 11.74 5.83
CA ILE A 84 -17.80 10.49 5.07
C ILE A 84 -18.12 9.32 5.99
N ASP A 85 -18.57 8.20 5.41
CA ASP A 85 -18.70 6.93 6.09
C ASP A 85 -17.42 6.12 5.94
N LEU A 86 -16.71 5.91 7.04
CA LEU A 86 -15.45 5.19 7.07
C LEU A 86 -15.60 3.72 6.63
N VAL A 87 -16.74 3.08 6.99
CA VAL A 87 -17.01 1.69 6.62
C VAL A 87 -17.13 1.56 5.11
N ALA A 88 -17.87 2.46 4.45
CA ALA A 88 -18.03 2.44 3.00
C ALA A 88 -16.68 2.60 2.28
N GLU A 89 -15.83 3.54 2.72
CA GLU A 89 -14.51 3.75 2.12
C GLU A 89 -13.58 2.53 2.29
N LEU A 90 -13.65 1.86 3.43
CA LEU A 90 -12.88 0.64 3.68
C LEU A 90 -13.41 -0.54 2.85
N SER A 91 -14.74 -0.71 2.78
CA SER A 91 -15.39 -1.78 2.02
C SER A 91 -15.03 -1.68 0.52
N ASP A 92 -15.05 -0.48 -0.04
CA ASP A 92 -14.60 -0.22 -1.41
C ASP A 92 -13.14 -0.66 -1.61
N ALA A 93 -12.26 -0.34 -0.66
CA ALA A 93 -10.86 -0.74 -0.74
C ALA A 93 -10.69 -2.26 -0.64
N VAL A 94 -11.37 -2.93 0.29
CA VAL A 94 -11.33 -4.39 0.43
C VAL A 94 -11.81 -5.09 -0.83
N LEU A 95 -12.89 -4.59 -1.43
CA LEU A 95 -13.44 -5.14 -2.67
C LEU A 95 -12.41 -5.13 -3.82
N MET A 96 -11.60 -4.09 -3.93
CA MET A 96 -10.54 -4.00 -4.96
C MET A 96 -9.51 -5.13 -4.86
N PHE A 97 -9.28 -5.68 -3.67
CA PHE A 97 -8.28 -6.73 -3.43
C PHE A 97 -8.84 -8.15 -3.44
N THR A 98 -10.17 -8.33 -3.43
CA THR A 98 -10.82 -9.64 -3.32
C THR A 98 -10.40 -10.61 -4.43
N GLU A 99 -10.42 -10.16 -5.68
CA GLU A 99 -10.05 -11.00 -6.83
C GLU A 99 -8.55 -11.32 -6.84
N ARG A 100 -7.70 -10.35 -6.48
CA ARG A 100 -6.26 -10.56 -6.37
C ARG A 100 -5.92 -11.57 -5.27
N ALA A 101 -6.51 -11.43 -4.09
CA ALA A 101 -6.33 -12.37 -2.98
C ALA A 101 -6.70 -13.80 -3.41
N ARG A 102 -7.85 -13.95 -4.10
CA ARG A 102 -8.29 -15.25 -4.63
C ARG A 102 -7.30 -15.85 -5.62
N GLN A 103 -6.74 -15.03 -6.54
CA GLN A 103 -5.74 -15.48 -7.53
C GLN A 103 -4.41 -15.87 -6.88
N GLU A 104 -4.01 -15.18 -5.81
CA GLU A 104 -2.79 -15.44 -5.05
C GLU A 104 -2.97 -16.56 -4.01
N GLY A 105 -4.19 -17.09 -3.84
CA GLY A 105 -4.51 -18.18 -2.90
C GLY A 105 -4.50 -17.73 -1.44
N ILE A 106 -4.74 -16.44 -1.17
CA ILE A 106 -4.79 -15.83 0.15
C ILE A 106 -6.24 -15.65 0.57
N ALA A 107 -6.59 -16.04 1.81
CA ALA A 107 -7.94 -15.86 2.34
C ALA A 107 -8.13 -14.42 2.83
N LEU A 108 -8.89 -13.60 2.09
CA LEU A 108 -9.26 -12.25 2.51
C LEU A 108 -10.60 -12.28 3.23
N ASN A 109 -10.58 -12.01 4.54
CA ASN A 109 -11.74 -12.06 5.43
C ASN A 109 -12.11 -10.64 5.86
N TYR A 110 -13.33 -10.23 5.59
CA TYR A 110 -13.91 -8.97 6.05
C TYR A 110 -15.38 -9.17 6.35
N ASP A 111 -15.75 -8.98 7.62
CA ASP A 111 -17.15 -8.94 8.05
C ASP A 111 -17.52 -7.46 8.19
N GLU A 112 -18.22 -6.96 7.17
CA GLU A 112 -18.59 -5.55 7.08
C GLU A 112 -19.59 -5.21 8.19
N PRO A 113 -19.27 -4.25 9.09
CA PRO A 113 -20.20 -3.85 10.12
C PRO A 113 -21.43 -3.15 9.50
N MET A 114 -22.60 -3.37 10.10
CA MET A 114 -23.83 -2.73 9.65
C MET A 114 -23.93 -1.25 10.08
N ASP A 115 -23.08 -0.82 11.02
CA ASP A 115 -23.10 0.52 11.57
C ASP A 115 -22.34 1.50 10.67
N ILE A 116 -22.92 2.68 10.44
CA ILE A 116 -22.26 3.79 9.78
C ILE A 116 -21.30 4.43 10.78
N LEU A 117 -20.05 4.58 10.40
CA LEU A 117 -19.03 5.25 11.21
C LEU A 117 -18.64 6.61 10.58
N PRO A 118 -19.35 7.68 10.91
CA PRO A 118 -19.08 8.99 10.32
C PRO A 118 -17.78 9.57 10.87
N ILE A 119 -16.93 10.05 9.96
CA ILE A 119 -15.71 10.79 10.29
C ILE A 119 -15.61 12.06 9.43
N MET A 120 -14.81 13.03 9.89
CA MET A 120 -14.37 14.14 9.04
C MET A 120 -13.09 13.72 8.33
N GLY A 121 -13.19 13.37 7.04
CA GLY A 121 -12.07 12.79 6.31
C GLY A 121 -12.03 13.20 4.83
N ASP A 122 -10.86 13.00 4.23
CA ASP A 122 -10.63 13.04 2.79
C ASP A 122 -10.73 11.62 2.23
N SER A 123 -11.84 11.32 1.54
CA SER A 123 -12.15 9.99 0.98
C SER A 123 -10.99 9.44 0.14
N ASN A 124 -10.43 10.24 -0.77
CA ASN A 124 -9.36 9.79 -1.65
C ASN A 124 -8.09 9.44 -0.85
N ARG A 125 -7.76 10.23 0.17
CA ARG A 125 -6.57 10.00 1.00
C ARG A 125 -6.74 8.82 1.93
N LEU A 126 -7.91 8.62 2.54
CA LEU A 126 -8.17 7.44 3.36
C LEU A 126 -8.22 6.16 2.52
N ARG A 127 -8.82 6.21 1.32
CA ARG A 127 -8.74 5.09 0.37
C ARG A 127 -7.28 4.74 0.04
N GLN A 128 -6.42 5.74 -0.17
CA GLN A 128 -4.99 5.53 -0.38
C GLN A 128 -4.32 4.82 0.82
N VAL A 129 -4.69 5.18 2.06
CA VAL A 129 -4.21 4.50 3.28
C VAL A 129 -4.61 3.02 3.23
N PHE A 130 -5.89 2.71 3.03
CA PHE A 130 -6.38 1.33 3.03
C PHE A 130 -5.75 0.49 1.92
N VAL A 131 -5.65 1.06 0.70
CA VAL A 131 -4.98 0.42 -0.43
C VAL A 131 -3.52 0.09 -0.10
N ASN A 132 -2.76 1.01 0.48
CA ASN A 132 -1.37 0.80 0.85
C ASN A 132 -1.21 -0.31 1.90
N ILE A 133 -2.09 -0.37 2.89
CA ILE A 133 -2.01 -1.39 3.95
C ILE A 133 -2.47 -2.76 3.43
N LEU A 134 -3.56 -2.83 2.66
CA LEU A 134 -4.04 -4.08 2.05
C LEU A 134 -3.04 -4.64 1.02
N ASP A 135 -2.44 -3.76 0.19
CA ASP A 135 -1.38 -4.17 -0.73
C ASP A 135 -0.19 -4.77 0.01
N ASN A 136 0.24 -4.16 1.11
CA ASN A 136 1.30 -4.71 1.94
C ASN A 136 0.91 -6.05 2.56
N ALA A 137 -0.29 -6.18 3.13
CA ALA A 137 -0.77 -7.42 3.73
C ALA A 137 -0.74 -8.58 2.72
N LEU A 138 -1.28 -8.39 1.51
CA LEU A 138 -1.21 -9.42 0.46
C LEU A 138 0.22 -9.67 -0.04
N LYS A 139 0.99 -8.61 -0.26
CA LYS A 139 2.35 -8.68 -0.77
C LYS A 139 3.30 -9.48 0.13
N TYR A 140 3.11 -9.43 1.45
CA TYR A 140 3.94 -10.11 2.43
C TYR A 140 3.33 -11.43 2.92
N SER A 141 2.22 -11.86 2.34
CA SER A 141 1.60 -13.17 2.52
C SER A 141 1.91 -14.08 1.34
N ASP A 142 1.83 -15.39 1.57
CA ASP A 142 1.98 -16.43 0.56
C ASP A 142 0.66 -17.24 0.43
N ALA A 143 0.58 -18.12 -0.58
CA ALA A 143 -0.60 -18.96 -0.78
C ALA A 143 -0.86 -19.85 0.46
N GLY A 144 -2.08 -19.81 0.97
CA GLY A 144 -2.50 -20.47 2.21
C GLY A 144 -2.57 -19.54 3.43
N ASP A 145 -1.99 -18.34 3.34
CA ASP A 145 -2.13 -17.31 4.36
C ASP A 145 -3.52 -16.66 4.35
N SER A 146 -3.76 -15.84 5.37
CA SER A 146 -5.00 -15.07 5.50
C SER A 146 -4.72 -13.60 5.80
N VAL A 147 -5.59 -12.73 5.28
CA VAL A 147 -5.69 -11.32 5.64
C VAL A 147 -7.07 -11.09 6.22
N THR A 148 -7.13 -10.59 7.44
CA THR A 148 -8.39 -10.32 8.16
C THR A 148 -8.51 -8.83 8.44
N VAL A 149 -9.62 -8.24 8.01
CA VAL A 149 -9.97 -6.85 8.25
C VAL A 149 -11.09 -6.80 9.27
N THR A 150 -10.91 -6.03 10.33
CA THR A 150 -11.93 -5.81 11.35
C THR A 150 -12.12 -4.33 11.62
N VAL A 151 -13.34 -3.94 11.93
CA VAL A 151 -13.70 -2.58 12.31
C VAL A 151 -14.40 -2.61 13.66
N GLN A 152 -13.92 -1.81 14.58
CA GLN A 152 -14.51 -1.61 15.89
C GLN A 152 -14.61 -0.10 16.15
N HIS A 153 -15.41 0.31 17.10
CA HIS A 153 -15.46 1.69 17.54
C HIS A 153 -15.53 1.78 19.07
N SER A 154 -14.94 2.84 19.60
CA SER A 154 -15.14 3.34 20.95
C SER A 154 -16.04 4.57 20.91
N GLU A 155 -16.28 5.21 22.06
CA GLU A 155 -17.09 6.45 22.10
C GLU A 155 -16.57 7.56 21.16
N ASN A 156 -15.26 7.66 20.95
CA ASN A 156 -14.64 8.79 20.24
C ASN A 156 -13.86 8.37 18.98
N ASN A 157 -13.56 7.08 18.80
CA ASN A 157 -12.68 6.63 17.72
C ASN A 157 -13.23 5.40 17.02
N ALA A 158 -13.09 5.38 15.70
CA ALA A 158 -13.14 4.17 14.90
C ALA A 158 -11.76 3.50 14.89
N ILE A 159 -11.72 2.18 15.03
CA ILE A 159 -10.51 1.38 15.07
C ILE A 159 -10.61 0.34 13.96
N ILE A 160 -9.70 0.40 13.00
CA ILE A 160 -9.57 -0.55 11.91
C ILE A 160 -8.33 -1.38 12.16
N GLN A 161 -8.45 -2.71 12.10
CA GLN A 161 -7.30 -3.60 12.14
C GLN A 161 -7.23 -4.42 10.85
N ILE A 162 -6.05 -4.44 10.24
CA ILE A 162 -5.73 -5.28 9.09
C ILE A 162 -4.61 -6.19 9.53
N ARG A 163 -4.93 -7.49 9.68
CA ARG A 163 -4.01 -8.52 10.15
C ARG A 163 -3.73 -9.50 9.03
N ASP A 164 -2.47 -9.73 8.73
CA ASP A 164 -2.01 -10.84 7.90
C ASP A 164 -1.34 -11.94 8.75
N THR A 165 -1.28 -13.15 8.18
CA THR A 165 -0.53 -14.28 8.74
C THR A 165 0.74 -14.58 7.92
N GLY A 166 1.26 -13.57 7.23
CA GLY A 166 2.42 -13.68 6.36
C GLY A 166 3.75 -13.74 7.11
N ILE A 167 4.81 -13.35 6.43
CA ILE A 167 6.19 -13.49 6.93
C ILE A 167 6.50 -12.71 8.20
N GLY A 168 5.68 -11.71 8.57
CA GLY A 168 5.94 -10.81 9.69
C GLY A 168 7.16 -9.90 9.48
N ILE A 169 7.54 -9.21 10.56
CA ILE A 169 8.64 -8.24 10.58
C ILE A 169 9.53 -8.55 11.76
N ALA A 170 10.85 -8.60 11.53
CA ALA A 170 11.83 -8.79 12.58
C ALA A 170 11.78 -7.62 13.60
N SER A 171 11.98 -7.92 14.87
CA SER A 171 11.87 -6.93 15.96
C SER A 171 12.81 -5.74 15.81
N GLU A 172 13.97 -5.93 15.17
CA GLU A 172 14.97 -4.88 14.89
C GLU A 172 14.53 -3.92 13.75
N ASP A 173 13.61 -4.38 12.88
CA ASP A 173 13.10 -3.62 11.76
C ASP A 173 11.80 -2.89 12.07
N LEU A 174 11.00 -3.42 13.00
CA LEU A 174 9.68 -2.89 13.35
C LEU A 174 9.68 -1.39 13.68
N PRO A 175 10.66 -0.83 14.45
CA PRO A 175 10.73 0.60 14.69
C PRO A 175 11.01 1.44 13.43
N LYS A 176 11.57 0.82 12.39
CA LYS A 176 12.06 1.50 11.17
C LYS A 176 11.07 1.45 10.02
N VAL A 177 10.09 0.52 10.03
CA VAL A 177 9.21 0.29 8.86
C VAL A 177 8.32 1.49 8.49
N LYS A 178 8.08 2.40 9.42
CA LYS A 178 7.45 3.70 9.16
C LYS A 178 8.43 4.76 8.67
N THR A 179 9.73 4.50 8.76
CA THR A 179 10.74 5.42 8.25
C THR A 179 10.70 5.40 6.72
N ARG A 180 10.71 6.57 6.13
CA ARG A 180 10.69 6.76 4.69
C ARG A 180 11.83 6.00 4.04
N PHE A 181 11.52 5.29 2.93
CA PHE A 181 12.48 4.51 2.13
C PHE A 181 13.01 3.24 2.78
N TYR A 182 12.56 2.92 3.98
CA TYR A 182 12.98 1.72 4.66
C TYR A 182 12.24 0.49 4.11
N LYS A 183 12.98 -0.57 3.86
CA LYS A 183 12.46 -1.89 3.45
C LYS A 183 13.08 -2.95 4.36
N ALA A 184 12.28 -3.56 5.21
CA ALA A 184 12.71 -4.70 6.02
C ALA A 184 13.05 -5.92 5.14
N ASN A 185 12.36 -6.07 4.01
CA ASN A 185 12.61 -7.14 3.04
C ASN A 185 12.91 -6.56 1.65
N ALA A 186 14.19 -6.61 1.26
CA ALA A 186 14.65 -6.10 -0.03
C ALA A 186 14.24 -6.98 -1.24
N THR A 187 13.83 -8.23 -1.00
CA THR A 187 13.45 -9.18 -2.07
C THR A 187 12.02 -8.97 -2.57
N ARG A 188 11.13 -8.45 -1.72
CA ARG A 188 9.76 -8.10 -2.10
C ARG A 188 9.73 -6.69 -2.72
N ARG A 189 9.02 -6.55 -3.84
CA ARG A 189 8.94 -5.30 -4.62
C ARG A 189 8.19 -4.21 -3.85
N GLY A 190 8.57 -2.93 -4.02
CA GLY A 190 7.85 -1.77 -3.46
C GLY A 190 8.76 -0.58 -3.21
N SER A 191 8.21 0.63 -3.17
CA SER A 191 8.95 1.89 -3.02
C SER A 191 9.51 2.13 -1.61
N GLY A 192 8.95 1.48 -0.57
CA GLY A 192 9.24 1.79 0.84
C GLY A 192 8.64 3.13 1.31
N ILE A 193 7.70 3.68 0.54
CA ILE A 193 7.03 4.96 0.83
C ILE A 193 5.62 4.74 1.36
N GLY A 194 4.91 3.72 0.88
CA GLY A 194 3.48 3.54 1.09
C GLY A 194 3.06 3.58 2.56
N LEU A 195 3.80 2.90 3.45
CA LEU A 195 3.50 2.90 4.88
C LEU A 195 3.75 4.27 5.54
N ALA A 196 4.82 4.96 5.15
CA ALA A 196 5.12 6.30 5.65
C ALA A 196 4.08 7.33 5.19
N VAL A 197 3.61 7.22 3.95
CA VAL A 197 2.51 8.05 3.42
C VAL A 197 1.21 7.75 4.15
N ALA A 198 0.90 6.48 4.41
CA ALA A 198 -0.30 6.08 5.16
C ALA A 198 -0.26 6.64 6.59
N ASP A 199 0.86 6.54 7.30
CA ASP A 199 1.05 7.06 8.66
C ASP A 199 0.83 8.59 8.72
N GLU A 200 1.40 9.32 7.77
CA GLU A 200 1.25 10.78 7.67
C GLU A 200 -0.20 11.19 7.37
N ILE A 201 -0.86 10.51 6.41
CA ILE A 201 -2.27 10.78 6.08
C ILE A 201 -3.16 10.54 7.30
N VAL A 202 -2.98 9.42 8.01
CA VAL A 202 -3.72 9.11 9.25
C VAL A 202 -3.47 10.20 10.30
N SER A 203 -2.22 10.61 10.49
CA SER A 203 -1.85 11.69 11.42
C SER A 203 -2.52 13.02 11.06
N MET A 204 -2.56 13.37 9.76
CA MET A 204 -3.25 14.58 9.28
C MET A 204 -4.76 14.55 9.52
N HIS A 205 -5.37 13.35 9.66
CA HIS A 205 -6.77 13.18 10.04
C HIS A 205 -6.98 13.17 11.57
N GLY A 206 -5.94 13.48 12.36
CA GLY A 206 -5.99 13.42 13.83
C GLY A 206 -6.00 12.01 14.39
N GLY A 207 -5.66 11.01 13.57
CA GLY A 207 -5.61 9.61 13.94
C GLY A 207 -4.21 9.11 14.32
N ASN A 208 -4.11 7.81 14.53
CA ASN A 208 -2.85 7.12 14.80
C ASN A 208 -2.80 5.79 14.04
N LEU A 209 -1.63 5.46 13.48
CA LEU A 209 -1.34 4.18 12.85
C LEU A 209 -0.25 3.47 13.66
N SER A 210 -0.53 2.25 14.10
CA SER A 210 0.43 1.42 14.83
C SER A 210 0.58 0.06 14.16
N LEU A 211 1.74 -0.56 14.36
CA LEU A 211 2.05 -1.90 13.88
C LEU A 211 2.45 -2.78 15.06
N ASP A 212 1.94 -4.02 15.02
CA ASP A 212 2.39 -5.12 15.86
C ASP A 212 2.72 -6.30 14.95
N SER A 213 3.91 -6.88 15.09
CA SER A 213 4.39 -7.92 14.19
C SER A 213 5.42 -8.81 14.86
N GLN A 214 5.37 -10.08 14.48
CA GLN A 214 6.37 -11.07 14.86
C GLN A 214 6.79 -11.84 13.61
N GLU A 215 8.09 -12.00 13.41
CA GLU A 215 8.65 -12.73 12.29
C GLU A 215 8.12 -14.17 12.26
N GLY A 216 7.58 -14.58 11.13
CA GLY A 216 6.94 -15.90 10.91
C GLY A 216 5.50 -16.02 11.41
N GLU A 217 4.92 -14.99 12.05
CA GLU A 217 3.53 -15.04 12.57
C GLU A 217 2.60 -14.03 11.87
N GLY A 218 3.17 -13.05 11.16
CA GLY A 218 2.43 -12.03 10.44
C GLY A 218 2.48 -10.65 11.07
N THR A 219 1.65 -9.74 10.54
CA THR A 219 1.60 -8.33 10.96
C THR A 219 0.17 -7.89 11.20
N THR A 220 -0.03 -7.08 12.22
CA THR A 220 -1.29 -6.37 12.49
C THR A 220 -1.05 -4.87 12.39
N VAL A 221 -1.72 -4.22 11.45
CA VAL A 221 -1.76 -2.77 11.35
C VAL A 221 -3.06 -2.28 11.98
N THR A 222 -2.96 -1.39 12.95
CA THR A 222 -4.11 -0.77 13.63
C THR A 222 -4.17 0.71 13.27
N ILE A 223 -5.29 1.16 12.74
CA ILE A 223 -5.59 2.55 12.40
C ILE A 223 -6.70 3.02 13.34
N SER A 224 -6.46 4.12 14.06
CA SER A 224 -7.46 4.78 14.88
C SER A 224 -7.77 6.15 14.30
N LEU A 225 -9.04 6.46 14.07
CA LEU A 225 -9.52 7.74 13.51
C LEU A 225 -10.62 8.32 14.39
N PRO A 226 -10.64 9.65 14.66
CA PRO A 226 -11.68 10.28 15.45
C PRO A 226 -13.03 10.22 14.72
N LEU A 227 -14.09 9.82 15.44
CA LEU A 227 -15.46 9.88 14.95
C LEU A 227 -15.93 11.35 14.85
N ALA A 228 -16.75 11.64 13.87
CA ALA A 228 -17.42 12.93 13.78
C ALA A 228 -18.59 12.97 14.77
N CYS A 229 -18.61 13.99 15.64
CA CYS A 229 -19.73 14.25 16.53
C CYS A 229 -21.02 14.60 15.76
#